data_ead3badacfad8b9568218d79d99b7f44
#
_entry.id   ead3badacfad8b9568218d79d99b7f44
#
_cell.length_a   1.000
_cell.length_b   1.000
_cell.length_c   1.000
_cell.angle_alpha   90.00
_cell.angle_beta   90.00
_cell.angle_gamma   90.00
#
_symmetry.space_group_name_H-M   'P 1'
#
loop_
_entity.id
_entity.type
_entity.pdbx_description
1 polymer ?
#
loop_
_entity_poly.entity_id
_entity_poly.type
_entity_poly.pdbx_seq_one_letter_code
_entity_poly.pdbx_strand_id
1 'polypeptide(L)'
;MSISDLMSVLMMIFLFISIVYMRSVNLEKNKITSIAQTYETTQVEITNDLKKEFTKNLQIWNAVLDSLTLSIRFENPEILFNVGSAELNDHFKSILDSFFPRFIQILTDPKYKNDIEEIRIEGHTSSEWAGESSPYQAYFNNMELSQDRTRKVLEYILSQIKDEQLLHWTKSKLTANGLSSSHLIYNPNQTENKERSRRVEFKIKTNAEQQIIRILEQSK
;
A
#
# COMPACT_ATOMS: atom_id res chain seq x y z
N MET A 1 25.61 -47.18 40.22
CA MET A 1 24.47 -46.54 39.52
C MET A 1 23.82 -47.60 38.66
N SER A 2 22.53 -47.81 38.85
CA SER A 2 21.76 -48.71 37.99
C SER A 2 21.57 -48.08 36.63
N ILE A 3 21.54 -48.87 35.56
CA ILE A 3 21.21 -48.39 34.20
C ILE A 3 19.86 -47.67 34.20
N SER A 4 18.93 -48.11 35.05
CA SER A 4 17.62 -47.48 35.25
C SER A 4 17.72 -46.05 35.79
N ASP A 5 18.67 -45.77 36.73
CA ASP A 5 18.87 -44.43 37.31
C ASP A 5 19.39 -43.46 36.21
N LEU A 6 20.33 -43.95 35.40
CA LEU A 6 20.88 -43.17 34.28
C LEU A 6 19.80 -42.79 33.25
N MET A 7 18.95 -43.76 32.89
CA MET A 7 17.84 -43.54 31.96
C MET A 7 16.81 -42.56 32.55
N SER A 8 16.51 -42.62 33.84
CA SER A 8 15.58 -41.69 34.50
C SER A 8 16.11 -40.24 34.50
N VAL A 9 17.42 -40.07 34.79
CA VAL A 9 18.05 -38.74 34.72
C VAL A 9 18.06 -38.19 33.31
N LEU A 10 18.39 -39.03 32.31
CA LEU A 10 18.39 -38.62 30.89
C LEU A 10 16.99 -38.20 30.45
N MET A 11 15.95 -38.94 30.85
CA MET A 11 14.57 -38.62 30.54
C MET A 11 14.14 -37.28 31.16
N MET A 12 14.54 -36.98 32.41
CA MET A 12 14.28 -35.69 33.04
C MET A 12 14.96 -34.54 32.28
N ILE A 13 16.22 -34.71 31.87
CA ILE A 13 16.95 -33.69 31.09
C ILE A 13 16.22 -33.40 29.78
N PHE A 14 15.82 -34.44 29.02
CA PHE A 14 15.04 -34.26 27.81
C PHE A 14 13.70 -33.56 28.05
N LEU A 15 13.02 -33.87 29.13
CA LEU A 15 11.78 -33.26 29.52
C LEU A 15 11.97 -31.76 29.81
N PHE A 16 13.01 -31.39 30.54
CA PHE A 16 13.34 -29.99 30.83
C PHE A 16 13.70 -29.24 29.54
N ILE A 17 14.54 -29.81 28.68
CA ILE A 17 14.90 -29.21 27.38
C ILE A 17 13.63 -29.01 26.52
N SER A 18 12.74 -30.03 26.49
CA SER A 18 11.48 -29.94 25.73
C SER A 18 10.56 -28.84 26.27
N ILE A 19 10.44 -28.69 27.59
CA ILE A 19 9.64 -27.64 28.23
C ILE A 19 10.21 -26.24 27.89
N VAL A 20 11.54 -26.08 28.07
CA VAL A 20 12.21 -24.80 27.75
C VAL A 20 12.04 -24.43 26.26
N TYR A 21 12.25 -25.41 25.37
CA TYR A 21 12.05 -25.21 23.95
C TYR A 21 10.59 -24.84 23.60
N MET A 22 9.62 -25.60 24.15
CA MET A 22 8.19 -25.32 23.94
C MET A 22 7.81 -23.93 24.45
N ARG A 23 8.37 -23.51 25.58
CA ARG A 23 8.13 -22.16 26.14
C ARG A 23 8.70 -21.07 25.18
N SER A 24 9.91 -21.28 24.67
CA SER A 24 10.51 -20.36 23.69
C SER A 24 9.66 -20.23 22.44
N VAL A 25 9.25 -21.34 21.84
CA VAL A 25 8.40 -21.37 20.63
C VAL A 25 7.04 -20.68 20.88
N ASN A 26 6.43 -20.91 22.06
CA ASN A 26 5.18 -20.24 22.40
C ASN A 26 5.32 -18.72 22.57
N LEU A 27 6.43 -18.25 23.15
CA LEU A 27 6.70 -16.82 23.27
C LEU A 27 6.87 -16.16 21.89
N GLU A 28 7.60 -16.80 20.99
CA GLU A 28 7.76 -16.33 19.60
C GLU A 28 6.42 -16.29 18.85
N LYS A 29 5.66 -17.38 18.93
CA LYS A 29 4.32 -17.45 18.34
C LYS A 29 3.40 -16.33 18.85
N ASN A 30 3.39 -16.10 20.16
CA ASN A 30 2.56 -15.05 20.77
C ASN A 30 3.00 -13.66 20.29
N LYS A 31 4.31 -13.39 20.15
CA LYS A 31 4.82 -12.13 19.57
C LYS A 31 4.35 -11.93 18.13
N ILE A 32 4.52 -12.93 17.27
CA ILE A 32 4.08 -12.88 15.87
C ILE A 32 2.57 -12.64 15.79
N THR A 33 1.80 -13.37 16.61
CA THR A 33 0.33 -13.23 16.64
C THR A 33 -0.09 -11.83 17.08
N SER A 34 0.54 -11.27 18.11
CA SER A 34 0.19 -9.93 18.60
C SER A 34 0.49 -8.85 17.57
N ILE A 35 1.57 -8.99 16.77
CA ILE A 35 1.91 -8.05 15.71
C ILE A 35 0.95 -8.17 14.54
N ALA A 36 0.63 -9.40 14.13
CA ALA A 36 -0.35 -9.62 13.08
C ALA A 36 -1.72 -9.01 13.45
N GLN A 37 -2.14 -9.15 14.72
CA GLN A 37 -3.36 -8.51 15.23
C GLN A 37 -3.27 -6.99 15.23
N THR A 38 -2.14 -6.42 15.68
CA THR A 38 -1.94 -4.97 15.65
C THR A 38 -1.98 -4.42 14.24
N TYR A 39 -1.34 -5.13 13.29
CA TYR A 39 -1.36 -4.78 11.88
C TYR A 39 -2.78 -4.78 11.30
N GLU A 40 -3.51 -5.86 11.50
CA GLU A 40 -4.89 -5.98 11.04
C GLU A 40 -5.76 -4.88 11.65
N THR A 41 -5.58 -4.58 12.94
CA THR A 41 -6.29 -3.50 13.62
C THR A 41 -5.98 -2.13 13.01
N THR A 42 -4.70 -1.78 12.84
CA THR A 42 -4.29 -0.50 12.23
C THR A 42 -4.83 -0.35 10.80
N GLN A 43 -4.76 -1.41 10.00
CA GLN A 43 -5.29 -1.39 8.63
C GLN A 43 -6.81 -1.20 8.61
N VAL A 44 -7.54 -1.88 9.49
CA VAL A 44 -8.99 -1.75 9.64
C VAL A 44 -9.36 -0.36 10.12
N GLU A 45 -8.66 0.20 11.09
CA GLU A 45 -8.91 1.55 11.60
C GLU A 45 -8.67 2.62 10.54
N ILE A 46 -7.54 2.60 9.85
CA ILE A 46 -7.26 3.51 8.72
C ILE A 46 -8.37 3.38 7.66
N THR A 47 -8.75 2.15 7.30
CA THR A 47 -9.82 1.91 6.33
C THR A 47 -11.14 2.52 6.76
N ASN A 48 -11.50 2.37 8.05
CA ASN A 48 -12.75 2.91 8.59
C ASN A 48 -12.75 4.44 8.61
N ASP A 49 -11.63 5.07 8.98
CA ASP A 49 -11.50 6.52 8.96
C ASP A 49 -11.55 7.06 7.52
N LEU A 50 -10.89 6.41 6.57
CA LEU A 50 -10.98 6.75 5.15
C LEU A 50 -12.41 6.57 4.61
N LYS A 51 -13.10 5.48 4.97
CA LYS A 51 -14.51 5.28 4.61
C LYS A 51 -15.39 6.38 5.17
N LYS A 52 -15.27 6.66 6.46
CA LYS A 52 -16.04 7.71 7.12
C LYS A 52 -15.88 9.07 6.44
N GLU A 53 -14.65 9.41 6.08
CA GLU A 53 -14.30 10.68 5.46
C GLU A 53 -14.78 10.78 4.01
N PHE A 54 -14.54 9.73 3.20
CA PHE A 54 -14.66 9.83 1.76
C PHE A 54 -15.89 9.16 1.14
N THR A 55 -16.72 8.40 1.88
CA THR A 55 -17.85 7.65 1.30
C THR A 55 -18.74 8.50 0.39
N LYS A 56 -19.04 9.75 0.77
CA LYS A 56 -19.87 10.65 -0.03
C LYS A 56 -19.17 11.17 -1.28
N ASN A 57 -17.84 11.23 -1.27
CA ASN A 57 -17.04 11.78 -2.35
C ASN A 57 -16.61 10.71 -3.37
N LEU A 58 -16.37 9.47 -2.92
CA LEU A 58 -15.86 8.40 -3.78
C LEU A 58 -16.69 8.21 -5.05
N GLN A 59 -18.02 8.23 -4.91
CA GLN A 59 -18.92 8.07 -6.03
C GLN A 59 -18.85 9.26 -7.02
N ILE A 60 -18.75 10.50 -6.47
CA ILE A 60 -18.65 11.72 -7.28
C ILE A 60 -17.32 11.76 -8.04
N TRP A 61 -16.25 11.27 -7.41
CA TRP A 61 -14.90 11.26 -7.98
C TRP A 61 -14.60 10.06 -8.88
N ASN A 62 -15.58 9.18 -9.08
CA ASN A 62 -15.38 7.88 -9.74
C ASN A 62 -14.17 7.12 -9.12
N ALA A 63 -14.16 7.09 -7.77
CA ALA A 63 -13.09 6.49 -6.99
C ALA A 63 -13.60 5.32 -6.15
N VAL A 64 -12.72 4.37 -5.88
CA VAL A 64 -12.99 3.18 -5.09
C VAL A 64 -11.97 3.08 -3.96
N LEU A 65 -12.44 2.88 -2.73
CA LEU A 65 -11.59 2.51 -1.60
C LEU A 65 -11.48 0.99 -1.53
N ASP A 66 -10.29 0.48 -1.74
CA ASP A 66 -9.95 -0.94 -1.59
C ASP A 66 -9.36 -1.18 -0.20
N SER A 67 -10.12 -1.90 0.64
CA SER A 67 -9.72 -2.20 2.02
C SER A 67 -8.65 -3.29 2.12
N LEU A 68 -8.51 -4.15 1.09
CA LEU A 68 -7.51 -5.21 1.09
C LEU A 68 -6.11 -4.68 0.78
N THR A 69 -6.05 -3.76 -0.17
CA THR A 69 -4.78 -3.15 -0.61
C THR A 69 -4.49 -1.82 0.11
N LEU A 70 -5.41 -1.35 0.97
CA LEU A 70 -5.37 -0.06 1.65
C LEU A 70 -5.08 1.08 0.65
N SER A 71 -5.88 1.14 -0.42
CA SER A 71 -5.70 2.12 -1.49
C SER A 71 -7.00 2.84 -1.87
N ILE A 72 -6.87 4.08 -2.32
CA ILE A 72 -7.93 4.82 -2.99
C ILE A 72 -7.56 4.91 -4.46
N ARG A 73 -8.42 4.34 -5.30
CA ARG A 73 -8.25 4.20 -6.73
C ARG A 73 -9.18 5.18 -7.45
N PHE A 74 -8.61 6.03 -8.29
CA PHE A 74 -9.33 6.90 -9.20
C PHE A 74 -9.37 6.22 -10.56
N GLU A 75 -10.58 5.81 -10.99
CA GLU A 75 -10.80 5.12 -12.26
C GLU A 75 -11.01 6.15 -13.39
N ASN A 76 -10.85 5.70 -14.66
CA ASN A 76 -11.03 6.52 -15.85
C ASN A 76 -10.09 7.75 -15.96
N PRO A 77 -8.80 7.55 -16.25
CA PRO A 77 -7.82 8.64 -16.35
C PRO A 77 -8.07 9.64 -17.50
N GLU A 78 -8.97 9.35 -18.43
CA GLU A 78 -9.41 10.33 -19.44
C GLU A 78 -10.19 11.50 -18.81
N ILE A 79 -10.75 11.27 -17.60
CA ILE A 79 -11.37 12.32 -16.79
C ILE A 79 -10.31 13.04 -15.94
N LEU A 80 -9.15 12.42 -15.69
CA LEU A 80 -8.11 12.92 -14.80
C LEU A 80 -7.00 13.69 -15.52
N PHE A 81 -6.69 13.28 -16.76
CA PHE A 81 -5.63 13.86 -17.59
C PHE A 81 -6.18 14.23 -18.97
N ASN A 82 -5.50 15.14 -19.62
CA ASN A 82 -5.76 15.40 -21.04
C ASN A 82 -5.38 14.16 -21.86
N VAL A 83 -6.11 13.92 -22.96
CA VAL A 83 -5.93 12.74 -23.81
C VAL A 83 -4.47 12.65 -24.30
N GLY A 84 -3.85 11.48 -24.09
CA GLY A 84 -2.46 11.23 -24.48
C GLY A 84 -1.41 12.07 -23.73
N SER A 85 -1.79 12.75 -22.65
CA SER A 85 -0.94 13.65 -21.89
C SER A 85 -0.78 13.21 -20.43
N ALA A 86 0.27 13.72 -19.79
CA ALA A 86 0.47 13.63 -18.35
C ALA A 86 -0.01 14.88 -17.60
N GLU A 87 -0.48 15.91 -18.32
CA GLU A 87 -0.96 17.13 -17.68
C GLU A 87 -2.32 16.91 -17.01
N LEU A 88 -2.38 17.29 -15.73
CA LEU A 88 -3.61 17.24 -14.93
C LEU A 88 -4.65 18.20 -15.50
N ASN A 89 -5.84 17.72 -15.73
CA ASN A 89 -6.95 18.62 -16.07
C ASN A 89 -7.50 19.30 -14.82
N ASP A 90 -8.31 20.34 -14.99
CA ASP A 90 -8.83 21.14 -13.88
C ASP A 90 -9.80 20.34 -13.00
N HIS A 91 -10.48 19.35 -13.57
CA HIS A 91 -11.35 18.45 -12.80
C HIS A 91 -10.54 17.62 -11.80
N PHE A 92 -9.43 17.01 -12.25
CA PHE A 92 -8.58 16.21 -11.33
C PHE A 92 -7.87 17.08 -10.30
N LYS A 93 -7.42 18.28 -10.67
CA LYS A 93 -6.89 19.25 -9.70
C LYS A 93 -7.90 19.55 -8.60
N SER A 94 -9.17 19.82 -8.97
CA SER A 94 -10.25 20.05 -8.01
C SER A 94 -10.49 18.83 -7.09
N ILE A 95 -10.40 17.60 -7.63
CA ILE A 95 -10.48 16.38 -6.83
C ILE A 95 -9.31 16.32 -5.84
N LEU A 96 -8.08 16.52 -6.32
CA LEU A 96 -6.87 16.47 -5.50
C LEU A 96 -6.88 17.54 -4.39
N ASP A 97 -7.34 18.75 -4.68
CA ASP A 97 -7.49 19.84 -3.71
C ASP A 97 -8.47 19.50 -2.57
N SER A 98 -9.52 18.76 -2.88
CA SER A 98 -10.48 18.29 -1.88
C SER A 98 -10.04 17.00 -1.17
N PHE A 99 -9.37 16.11 -1.87
CA PHE A 99 -8.97 14.77 -1.39
C PHE A 99 -7.71 14.82 -0.54
N PHE A 100 -6.62 15.35 -1.11
CA PHE A 100 -5.28 15.15 -0.55
C PHE A 100 -5.08 15.77 0.84
N PRO A 101 -5.55 17.00 1.14
CA PRO A 101 -5.40 17.57 2.47
C PRO A 101 -6.08 16.75 3.57
N ARG A 102 -7.26 16.21 3.30
CA ARG A 102 -8.01 15.36 4.22
C ARG A 102 -7.40 13.98 4.37
N PHE A 103 -6.91 13.41 3.26
CA PHE A 103 -6.19 12.14 3.24
C PHE A 103 -4.92 12.19 4.08
N ILE A 104 -4.09 13.22 3.88
CA ILE A 104 -2.84 13.36 4.61
C ILE A 104 -3.09 13.69 6.09
N GLN A 105 -4.16 14.42 6.42
CA GLN A 105 -4.56 14.69 7.79
C GLN A 105 -4.89 13.41 8.55
N ILE A 106 -5.60 12.47 7.94
CA ILE A 106 -5.85 11.16 8.55
C ILE A 106 -4.54 10.41 8.79
N LEU A 107 -3.65 10.35 7.81
CA LEU A 107 -2.41 9.59 7.91
C LEU A 107 -1.37 10.22 8.86
N THR A 108 -1.46 11.51 9.12
CA THR A 108 -0.60 12.22 10.08
C THR A 108 -1.19 12.30 11.49
N ASP A 109 -2.38 11.71 11.72
CA ASP A 109 -2.90 11.55 13.07
C ASP A 109 -1.89 10.80 13.94
N PRO A 110 -1.63 11.24 15.19
CA PRO A 110 -0.68 10.59 16.10
C PRO A 110 -0.85 9.09 16.22
N LYS A 111 -2.07 8.56 16.05
CA LYS A 111 -2.34 7.13 16.12
C LYS A 111 -1.81 6.32 14.92
N TYR A 112 -1.57 6.96 13.76
CA TYR A 112 -1.12 6.26 12.53
C TYR A 112 0.25 6.71 12.04
N LYS A 113 0.62 7.97 12.34
CA LYS A 113 1.79 8.64 11.74
C LYS A 113 3.08 7.81 11.79
N ASN A 114 3.27 7.07 12.89
CA ASN A 114 4.46 6.24 13.10
C ASN A 114 4.37 4.87 12.42
N ASP A 115 3.16 4.45 12.06
CA ASP A 115 2.92 3.17 11.40
C ASP A 115 2.93 3.27 9.88
N ILE A 116 2.90 4.49 9.33
CA ILE A 116 3.02 4.71 7.89
C ILE A 116 4.48 4.55 7.46
N GLU A 117 4.73 3.54 6.63
CA GLU A 117 6.04 3.33 5.99
C GLU A 117 6.16 4.17 4.72
N GLU A 118 5.19 4.05 3.82
CA GLU A 118 5.20 4.68 2.51
C GLU A 118 3.77 4.97 2.04
N ILE A 119 3.61 6.03 1.27
CA ILE A 119 2.40 6.33 0.51
C ILE A 119 2.81 6.34 -0.96
N ARG A 120 2.18 5.53 -1.79
CA ARG A 120 2.51 5.42 -3.21
C ARG A 120 1.43 6.04 -4.06
N ILE A 121 1.82 6.89 -4.97
CA ILE A 121 1.00 7.27 -6.12
C ILE A 121 1.36 6.29 -7.23
N GLU A 122 0.48 5.33 -7.51
CA GLU A 122 0.69 4.32 -8.55
C GLU A 122 -0.12 4.68 -9.80
N GLY A 123 0.56 4.80 -10.94
CA GLY A 123 -0.05 5.05 -12.24
C GLY A 123 -0.09 3.78 -13.08
N HIS A 124 -1.28 3.41 -13.53
CA HIS A 124 -1.51 2.19 -14.31
C HIS A 124 -2.11 2.55 -15.68
N THR A 125 -1.80 1.74 -16.68
CA THR A 125 -2.35 1.85 -18.02
C THR A 125 -3.00 0.54 -18.46
N SER A 126 -3.74 0.57 -19.57
CA SER A 126 -4.09 -0.65 -20.30
C SER A 126 -2.88 -1.19 -21.06
N SER A 127 -3.00 -2.40 -21.60
CA SER A 127 -1.97 -3.02 -22.44
C SER A 127 -1.81 -2.35 -23.82
N GLU A 128 -2.77 -1.53 -24.22
CA GLU A 128 -2.78 -0.87 -25.51
C GLU A 128 -1.97 0.43 -25.53
N TRP A 129 -1.44 0.72 -26.73
CA TRP A 129 -0.89 2.02 -27.08
C TRP A 129 -1.46 2.44 -28.44
N ALA A 130 -1.70 3.75 -28.63
CA ALA A 130 -2.22 4.27 -29.89
C ALA A 130 -1.23 4.04 -31.05
N GLY A 131 -1.75 3.66 -32.23
CA GLY A 131 -0.96 3.36 -33.43
C GLY A 131 -0.49 1.89 -33.51
N GLU A 132 0.24 1.56 -34.57
CA GLU A 132 0.83 0.24 -34.79
C GLU A 132 2.11 0.07 -33.94
N SER A 133 1.95 -0.32 -32.68
CA SER A 133 3.07 -0.59 -31.76
C SER A 133 3.15 -2.08 -31.47
N SER A 134 4.37 -2.62 -31.40
CA SER A 134 4.54 -3.95 -30.84
C SER A 134 4.16 -3.95 -29.34
N PRO A 135 3.75 -5.09 -28.76
CA PRO A 135 3.46 -5.18 -27.32
C PRO A 135 4.62 -4.68 -26.45
N TYR A 136 5.85 -4.90 -26.88
CA TYR A 136 7.06 -4.40 -26.21
C TYR A 136 7.12 -2.88 -26.22
N GLN A 137 6.94 -2.24 -27.36
CA GLN A 137 6.92 -0.78 -27.45
C GLN A 137 5.75 -0.16 -26.69
N ALA A 138 4.56 -0.76 -26.79
CA ALA A 138 3.38 -0.33 -26.06
C ALA A 138 3.65 -0.32 -24.53
N TYR A 139 4.31 -1.35 -24.01
CA TYR A 139 4.66 -1.44 -22.59
C TYR A 139 5.57 -0.28 -22.15
N PHE A 140 6.63 0.05 -22.91
CA PHE A 140 7.56 1.12 -22.55
C PHE A 140 6.97 2.52 -22.74
N ASN A 141 6.20 2.75 -23.79
CA ASN A 141 5.47 4.02 -23.98
C ASN A 141 4.47 4.24 -22.82
N ASN A 142 3.77 3.19 -22.41
CA ASN A 142 2.88 3.21 -21.26
C ASN A 142 3.64 3.40 -19.93
N MET A 143 4.87 2.89 -19.83
CA MET A 143 5.74 3.10 -18.68
C MET A 143 6.10 4.59 -18.55
N GLU A 144 6.58 5.22 -19.62
CA GLU A 144 6.90 6.64 -19.65
C GLU A 144 5.67 7.49 -19.28
N LEU A 145 4.53 7.24 -19.94
CA LEU A 145 3.28 7.97 -19.67
C LEU A 145 2.82 7.81 -18.20
N SER A 146 2.88 6.61 -17.65
CA SER A 146 2.45 6.37 -16.26
C SER A 146 3.40 7.01 -15.25
N GLN A 147 4.71 7.02 -15.51
CA GLN A 147 5.71 7.71 -14.70
C GLN A 147 5.48 9.23 -14.71
N ASP A 148 5.29 9.81 -15.87
CA ASP A 148 5.05 11.24 -16.01
C ASP A 148 3.76 11.67 -15.32
N ARG A 149 2.68 10.90 -15.45
CA ARG A 149 1.41 11.16 -14.78
C ARG A 149 1.55 11.17 -13.28
N THR A 150 2.17 10.15 -12.69
CA THR A 150 2.36 10.09 -11.24
C THR A 150 3.29 11.16 -10.72
N ARG A 151 4.34 11.51 -11.47
CA ARG A 151 5.23 12.64 -11.16
C ARG A 151 4.46 13.97 -11.15
N LYS A 152 3.59 14.22 -12.14
CA LYS A 152 2.77 15.44 -12.18
C LYS A 152 1.78 15.51 -11.03
N VAL A 153 1.16 14.39 -10.63
CA VAL A 153 0.32 14.33 -9.44
C VAL A 153 1.14 14.69 -8.19
N LEU A 154 2.32 14.09 -8.03
CA LEU A 154 3.22 14.38 -6.91
C LEU A 154 3.64 15.85 -6.85
N GLU A 155 4.08 16.43 -7.97
CA GLU A 155 4.44 17.84 -8.08
C GLU A 155 3.28 18.74 -7.64
N TYR A 156 2.08 18.46 -8.15
CA TYR A 156 0.88 19.23 -7.85
C TYR A 156 0.53 19.21 -6.36
N ILE A 157 0.38 18.04 -5.77
CA ILE A 157 -0.04 17.92 -4.36
C ILE A 157 1.00 18.46 -3.39
N LEU A 158 2.31 18.29 -3.66
CA LEU A 158 3.36 18.85 -2.81
C LEU A 158 3.39 20.40 -2.87
N SER A 159 3.06 21.00 -4.03
CA SER A 159 2.98 22.45 -4.18
C SER A 159 1.84 23.08 -3.36
N GLN A 160 0.83 22.32 -2.97
CA GLN A 160 -0.29 22.79 -2.17
C GLN A 160 -0.01 22.77 -0.66
N ILE A 161 1.03 22.07 -0.21
CA ILE A 161 1.37 22.00 1.22
C ILE A 161 2.16 23.23 1.64
N LYS A 162 1.55 24.05 2.49
CA LYS A 162 2.18 25.30 3.01
C LYS A 162 2.95 25.09 4.32
N ASP A 163 2.54 24.10 5.11
CA ASP A 163 3.19 23.78 6.38
C ASP A 163 4.49 23.02 6.12
N GLU A 164 5.63 23.55 6.57
CA GLU A 164 6.95 22.97 6.31
C GLU A 164 7.16 21.62 6.99
N GLN A 165 6.60 21.41 8.17
CA GLN A 165 6.75 20.14 8.89
C GLN A 165 5.93 19.04 8.19
N LEU A 166 4.70 19.37 7.76
CA LEU A 166 3.87 18.48 6.98
C LEU A 166 4.51 18.17 5.62
N LEU A 167 5.08 19.19 4.95
CA LEU A 167 5.78 18.99 3.68
C LEU A 167 6.99 18.06 3.84
N HIS A 168 7.78 18.27 4.88
CA HIS A 168 8.94 17.40 5.16
C HIS A 168 8.51 15.95 5.41
N TRP A 169 7.52 15.74 6.27
CA TRP A 169 6.97 14.41 6.54
C TRP A 169 6.41 13.77 5.27
N THR A 170 5.60 14.51 4.51
CA THR A 170 4.99 14.00 3.26
C THR A 170 6.06 13.61 2.26
N LYS A 171 7.08 14.44 2.04
CA LYS A 171 8.22 14.13 1.16
C LYS A 171 9.02 12.91 1.59
N SER A 172 9.06 12.61 2.89
CA SER A 172 9.75 11.42 3.41
C SER A 172 8.97 10.12 3.22
N LYS A 173 7.66 10.21 2.95
CA LYS A 173 6.75 9.05 2.88
C LYS A 173 6.12 8.85 1.50
N LEU A 174 5.98 9.92 0.71
CA LEU A 174 5.23 9.90 -0.53
C LEU A 174 6.14 9.64 -1.73
N THR A 175 5.80 8.63 -2.52
CA THR A 175 6.51 8.25 -3.76
C THR A 175 5.57 8.24 -4.96
N ALA A 176 6.13 8.38 -6.16
CA ALA A 176 5.40 8.33 -7.42
C ALA A 176 5.95 7.21 -8.30
N ASN A 177 5.10 6.27 -8.70
CA ASN A 177 5.47 5.04 -9.37
C ASN A 177 4.61 4.81 -10.62
N GLY A 178 5.20 4.86 -11.79
CA GLY A 178 4.55 4.43 -13.02
C GLY A 178 4.72 2.93 -13.21
N LEU A 179 3.63 2.21 -13.40
CA LEU A 179 3.60 0.76 -13.45
C LEU A 179 3.20 0.20 -14.82
N SER A 180 3.01 1.09 -15.82
CA SER A 180 2.59 0.65 -17.15
C SER A 180 1.35 -0.27 -17.09
N SER A 181 1.36 -1.33 -17.88
CA SER A 181 0.35 -2.40 -17.92
C SER A 181 0.74 -3.64 -17.11
N SER A 182 1.61 -3.49 -16.10
CA SER A 182 2.07 -4.64 -15.29
C SER A 182 0.98 -5.21 -14.35
N HIS A 183 -0.03 -4.42 -14.01
CA HIS A 183 -1.12 -4.80 -13.12
C HIS A 183 -2.48 -4.55 -13.78
N LEU A 184 -2.81 -5.35 -14.80
CA LEU A 184 -4.08 -5.27 -15.51
C LEU A 184 -5.25 -5.74 -14.63
N ILE A 185 -6.41 -5.14 -14.85
CA ILE A 185 -7.67 -5.62 -14.27
C ILE A 185 -8.42 -6.42 -15.33
N TYR A 186 -8.93 -7.57 -14.95
CA TYR A 186 -9.63 -8.47 -15.84
C TYR A 186 -11.13 -8.54 -15.51
N ASN A 187 -11.93 -8.71 -16.55
CA ASN A 187 -13.33 -9.05 -16.44
C ASN A 187 -13.49 -10.54 -16.01
N PRO A 188 -14.69 -10.96 -15.55
CA PRO A 188 -14.95 -12.36 -15.18
C PRO A 188 -14.67 -13.38 -16.31
N ASN A 189 -14.76 -12.95 -17.57
CA ASN A 189 -14.45 -13.76 -18.75
C ASN A 189 -12.97 -13.79 -19.12
N GLN A 190 -12.07 -13.35 -18.23
CA GLN A 190 -10.61 -13.26 -18.41
C GLN A 190 -10.12 -12.32 -19.51
N THR A 191 -10.98 -11.47 -20.06
CA THR A 191 -10.55 -10.38 -20.95
C THR A 191 -10.10 -9.17 -20.12
N GLU A 192 -9.12 -8.40 -20.62
CA GLU A 192 -8.70 -7.17 -19.97
C GLU A 192 -9.86 -6.17 -19.88
N ASN A 193 -10.06 -5.60 -18.71
CA ASN A 193 -10.89 -4.41 -18.53
C ASN A 193 -10.01 -3.17 -18.65
N LYS A 194 -9.89 -2.66 -19.88
CA LYS A 194 -9.00 -1.55 -20.22
C LYS A 194 -9.34 -0.26 -19.48
N GLU A 195 -10.62 0.00 -19.27
CA GLU A 195 -11.08 1.19 -18.54
C GLU A 195 -10.63 1.16 -17.09
N ARG A 196 -10.84 0.05 -16.37
CA ARG A 196 -10.42 -0.11 -14.99
C ARG A 196 -8.91 -0.34 -14.85
N SER A 197 -8.24 -0.86 -15.88
CA SER A 197 -6.78 -1.00 -15.89
C SER A 197 -6.09 0.36 -15.92
N ARG A 198 -6.67 1.35 -16.61
CA ARG A 198 -6.21 2.74 -16.61
C ARG A 198 -6.70 3.47 -15.37
N ARG A 199 -5.80 3.71 -14.41
CA ARG A 199 -6.14 4.30 -13.12
C ARG A 199 -4.96 4.96 -12.42
N VAL A 200 -5.25 5.78 -11.43
CA VAL A 200 -4.28 6.29 -10.45
C VAL A 200 -4.71 5.80 -9.08
N GLU A 201 -3.77 5.22 -8.34
CA GLU A 201 -4.00 4.73 -6.97
C GLU A 201 -3.14 5.49 -5.96
N PHE A 202 -3.74 5.85 -4.83
CA PHE A 202 -3.03 6.27 -3.62
C PHE A 202 -3.03 5.09 -2.65
N LYS A 203 -1.89 4.41 -2.55
CA LYS A 203 -1.74 3.19 -1.78
C LYS A 203 -0.93 3.45 -0.52
N ILE A 204 -1.43 3.01 0.60
CA ILE A 204 -0.78 3.17 1.90
C ILE A 204 -0.07 1.87 2.25
N LYS A 205 1.20 1.96 2.60
CA LYS A 205 2.00 0.86 3.12
C LYS A 205 2.36 1.15 4.57
N THR A 206 2.06 0.22 5.45
CA THR A 206 2.41 0.31 6.87
C THR A 206 3.69 -0.46 7.18
N ASN A 207 4.37 -0.11 8.27
CA ASN A 207 5.65 -0.71 8.68
C ASN A 207 5.51 -2.08 9.36
N ALA A 208 4.33 -2.65 9.40
CA ALA A 208 4.07 -3.90 10.10
C ALA A 208 4.89 -5.08 9.57
N GLU A 209 5.09 -5.18 8.27
CA GLU A 209 5.93 -6.20 7.67
C GLU A 209 7.39 -6.11 8.17
N GLN A 210 7.92 -4.88 8.26
CA GLN A 210 9.26 -4.66 8.81
C GLN A 210 9.34 -5.00 10.31
N GLN A 211 8.29 -4.72 11.08
CA GLN A 211 8.23 -5.10 12.49
C GLN A 211 8.24 -6.63 12.65
N ILE A 212 7.50 -7.36 11.83
CA ILE A 212 7.51 -8.83 11.80
C ILE A 212 8.93 -9.35 11.50
N ILE A 213 9.57 -8.84 10.46
CA ILE A 213 10.94 -9.25 10.08
C ILE A 213 11.92 -8.99 11.22
N ARG A 214 11.92 -7.81 11.84
CA ARG A 214 12.81 -7.48 12.96
C ARG A 214 12.66 -8.44 14.16
N ILE A 215 11.45 -8.88 14.44
CA ILE A 215 11.21 -9.81 15.54
C ILE A 215 11.70 -11.21 15.19
N LEU A 216 11.50 -11.66 13.97
CA LEU A 216 12.05 -12.93 13.50
C LEU A 216 13.58 -12.94 13.49
N GLU A 217 14.22 -11.81 13.23
CA GLU A 217 15.70 -11.68 13.30
C GLU A 217 16.23 -11.64 14.72
N GLN A 218 15.50 -11.05 15.68
CA GLN A 218 15.89 -11.00 17.10
C GLN A 218 15.66 -12.32 17.83
N SER A 219 14.95 -13.26 17.20
CA SER A 219 14.66 -14.59 17.77
C SER A 219 15.63 -15.67 17.31
N LYS A 220 16.61 -15.33 16.46
CA LYS A 220 17.75 -16.21 16.07
C LYS A 220 18.94 -16.00 16.97
#